data_dac5c97130dc5b91457bd43478c65a29
#
_entry.id   dac5c97130dc5b91457bd43478c65a29
#
_cell.length_a   1.000
_cell.length_b   1.000
_cell.length_c   1.000
_cell.angle_alpha   90.00
_cell.angle_beta   90.00
_cell.angle_gamma   90.00
#
_symmetry.space_group_name_H-M   'P 1'
#
loop_
_entity.id
_entity.type
_entity.pdbx_description
1 polymer ?
#
loop_
_entity_poly.entity_id
_entity_poly.type
_entity_poly.pdbx_seq_one_letter_code
_entity_poly.pdbx_strand_id
1 'polypeptide(L)'
;MNTNKRICIIYTGGTIGMVPSEHGYVPKAGVFEPLLRSINDIHRPEFPDWELVEFSPLLDSSNIAVGDWNKIGRVIDQRYDEFDGFVVLHGTDTMAYTASALSFMLENLNKPVVFTGSQIPLCMLRSDGLDNIVNAILIAASGRVHEVCLYFGGRLLRGNRSTKMSADLLEAFDSPNAPHLAETGIDIQYHDTVIRPK
;
A
#
# COMPACT_ATOMS: atom_id res chain seq x y z
N MET A 1 0.77 19.79 7.09
CA MET A 1 1.44 18.48 7.17
C MET A 1 2.93 18.72 7.28
N ASN A 2 3.69 17.84 7.95
CA ASN A 2 5.13 18.03 8.10
C ASN A 2 5.81 17.62 6.79
N THR A 3 6.32 18.58 6.02
CA THR A 3 6.88 18.43 4.66
C THR A 3 8.23 17.70 4.60
N ASN A 4 8.70 17.17 5.73
CA ASN A 4 10.03 16.53 5.85
C ASN A 4 9.95 15.01 6.07
N LYS A 5 8.81 14.37 5.72
CA LYS A 5 8.65 12.93 5.88
C LYS A 5 9.11 12.18 4.64
N ARG A 6 9.80 11.04 4.84
CA ARG A 6 10.31 10.16 3.79
C ARG A 6 9.59 8.82 3.84
N ILE A 7 9.02 8.39 2.73
CA ILE A 7 8.25 7.15 2.60
C ILE A 7 8.95 6.17 1.66
N CYS A 8 9.13 4.94 2.12
CA CYS A 8 9.58 3.85 1.27
C CYS A 8 8.38 3.19 0.59
N ILE A 9 8.33 3.25 -0.73
CA ILE A 9 7.33 2.55 -1.54
C ILE A 9 7.94 1.23 -2.01
N ILE A 10 7.35 0.12 -1.61
CA ILE A 10 7.79 -1.23 -2.00
C ILE A 10 6.82 -1.75 -3.05
N TYR A 11 7.25 -1.78 -4.31
CA TYR A 11 6.45 -2.30 -5.40
C TYR A 11 6.77 -3.78 -5.62
N THR A 12 5.84 -4.63 -5.20
CA THR A 12 5.99 -6.08 -5.35
C THR A 12 5.43 -6.62 -6.66
N GLY A 13 4.54 -5.86 -7.33
CA GLY A 13 3.78 -6.25 -8.51
C GLY A 13 2.30 -5.91 -8.37
N GLY A 14 1.45 -6.66 -9.06
CA GLY A 14 0.00 -6.49 -9.03
C GLY A 14 -0.53 -5.54 -10.11
N THR A 15 -1.85 -5.47 -10.20
CA THR A 15 -2.60 -4.77 -11.25
C THR A 15 -2.22 -3.30 -11.39
N ILE A 16 -1.88 -2.63 -10.29
CA ILE A 16 -1.60 -1.19 -10.30
C ILE A 16 -0.49 -0.79 -11.29
N GLY A 17 0.52 -1.63 -11.45
CA GLY A 17 1.66 -1.35 -12.36
C GLY A 17 1.61 -2.13 -13.68
N MET A 18 0.49 -2.78 -14.01
CA MET A 18 0.35 -3.44 -15.30
C MET A 18 0.24 -2.44 -16.44
N VAL A 19 0.80 -2.82 -17.58
CA VAL A 19 0.79 -2.05 -18.83
C VAL A 19 0.25 -2.87 -19.98
N PRO A 20 -0.28 -2.22 -21.05
CA PRO A 20 -0.79 -2.92 -22.22
C PRO A 20 0.28 -3.76 -22.91
N SER A 21 -0.10 -4.95 -23.38
CA SER A 21 0.68 -5.83 -24.21
C SER A 21 -0.21 -6.48 -25.29
N GLU A 22 0.39 -7.24 -26.19
CA GLU A 22 -0.37 -8.03 -27.21
C GLU A 22 -1.28 -9.10 -26.56
N HIS A 23 -1.02 -9.48 -25.33
CA HIS A 23 -1.76 -10.49 -24.58
C HIS A 23 -2.62 -9.92 -23.43
N GLY A 24 -2.94 -8.62 -23.48
CA GLY A 24 -3.68 -7.92 -22.42
C GLY A 24 -2.74 -7.11 -21.52
N TYR A 25 -3.12 -6.94 -20.26
CA TYR A 25 -2.33 -6.18 -19.29
C TYR A 25 -1.36 -7.11 -18.54
N VAL A 26 -0.09 -6.74 -18.52
CA VAL A 26 0.98 -7.54 -17.89
C VAL A 26 1.85 -6.68 -16.98
N PRO A 27 2.38 -7.23 -15.86
CA PRO A 27 3.38 -6.55 -15.07
C PRO A 27 4.69 -6.47 -15.87
N LYS A 28 5.35 -5.31 -15.86
CA LYS A 28 6.63 -5.09 -16.55
C LYS A 28 7.57 -4.32 -15.64
N ALA A 29 8.75 -4.89 -15.41
CA ALA A 29 9.78 -4.26 -14.58
C ALA A 29 10.27 -2.94 -15.20
N GLY A 30 10.59 -1.96 -14.34
CA GLY A 30 11.16 -0.66 -14.71
C GLY A 30 10.16 0.34 -15.29
N VAL A 31 8.87 -0.02 -15.43
CA VAL A 31 7.86 0.91 -15.97
C VAL A 31 7.03 1.59 -14.88
N PHE A 32 6.99 1.05 -13.69
CA PHE A 32 6.14 1.59 -12.64
C PHE A 32 6.66 2.94 -12.09
N GLU A 33 7.96 3.09 -11.90
CA GLU A 33 8.51 4.35 -11.40
C GLU A 33 8.23 5.55 -12.34
N PRO A 34 8.47 5.48 -13.65
CA PRO A 34 8.07 6.53 -14.57
C PRO A 34 6.57 6.84 -14.55
N LEU A 35 5.75 5.80 -14.43
CA LEU A 35 4.29 5.95 -14.33
C LEU A 35 3.90 6.67 -13.03
N LEU A 36 4.48 6.29 -11.91
CA LEU A 36 4.26 6.95 -10.63
C LEU A 36 4.70 8.42 -10.69
N ARG A 37 5.89 8.69 -11.26
CA ARG A 37 6.41 10.07 -11.43
C ARG A 37 5.59 10.92 -12.40
N SER A 38 4.70 10.34 -13.20
CA SER A 38 3.80 11.11 -14.05
C SER A 38 2.57 11.69 -13.31
N ILE A 39 2.36 11.30 -12.07
CA ILE A 39 1.26 11.80 -11.23
C ILE A 39 1.60 13.20 -10.73
N ASN A 40 0.78 14.19 -11.04
CA ASN A 40 1.04 15.58 -10.66
C ASN A 40 1.04 15.81 -9.13
N ASP A 41 0.20 15.09 -8.41
CA ASP A 41 0.02 15.30 -6.96
C ASP A 41 1.27 14.98 -6.14
N ILE A 42 2.08 14.01 -6.57
CA ILE A 42 3.31 13.63 -5.86
C ILE A 42 4.45 14.65 -5.99
N HIS A 43 4.30 15.64 -6.86
CA HIS A 43 5.28 16.73 -7.05
C HIS A 43 4.92 18.00 -6.27
N ARG A 44 3.80 18.00 -5.55
CA ARG A 44 3.41 19.14 -4.74
C ARG A 44 4.36 19.32 -3.55
N PRO A 45 4.70 20.55 -3.16
CA PRO A 45 5.60 20.80 -2.03
C PRO A 45 5.10 20.21 -0.69
N GLU A 46 3.80 20.01 -0.57
CA GLU A 46 3.16 19.44 0.62
C GLU A 46 3.20 17.91 0.65
N PHE A 47 3.55 17.27 -0.48
CA PHE A 47 3.63 15.82 -0.56
C PHE A 47 4.94 15.32 0.07
N PRO A 48 4.92 14.19 0.81
CA PRO A 48 6.14 13.66 1.41
C PRO A 48 7.14 13.18 0.36
N ASP A 49 8.43 13.22 0.69
CA ASP A 49 9.48 12.60 -0.11
C ASP A 49 9.28 11.09 -0.15
N TRP A 50 9.61 10.47 -1.27
CA TRP A 50 9.48 9.03 -1.42
C TRP A 50 10.61 8.41 -2.22
N GLU A 51 10.88 7.14 -1.94
CA GLU A 51 11.79 6.29 -2.69
C GLU A 51 11.09 4.98 -3.04
N LEU A 52 11.32 4.48 -4.26
CA LEU A 52 10.75 3.23 -4.74
C LEU A 52 11.76 2.08 -4.65
N VAL A 53 11.33 0.97 -4.07
CA VAL A 53 12.00 -0.32 -4.13
C VAL A 53 11.15 -1.26 -4.96
N GLU A 54 11.61 -1.57 -6.16
CA GLU A 54 10.91 -2.50 -7.07
C GLU A 54 11.46 -3.91 -6.92
N PHE A 55 10.58 -4.89 -6.79
CA PHE A 55 10.97 -6.31 -6.74
C PHE A 55 11.37 -6.83 -8.12
N SER A 56 12.38 -7.67 -8.15
CA SER A 56 12.79 -8.37 -9.36
C SER A 56 13.01 -9.88 -9.05
N PRO A 57 12.23 -10.77 -9.68
CA PRO A 57 11.08 -10.48 -10.53
C PRO A 57 9.89 -9.89 -9.76
N LEU A 58 8.98 -9.23 -10.48
CA LEU A 58 7.67 -8.83 -9.94
C LEU A 58 6.84 -10.05 -9.57
N LEU A 59 6.07 -9.95 -8.49
CA LEU A 59 5.26 -11.04 -7.98
C LEU A 59 3.84 -10.99 -8.57
N ASP A 60 3.33 -12.14 -8.88
CA ASP A 60 1.89 -12.35 -9.06
C ASP A 60 1.29 -12.71 -7.70
N SER A 61 0.34 -11.92 -7.23
CA SER A 61 -0.26 -12.13 -5.91
C SER A 61 -0.97 -13.47 -5.76
N SER A 62 -1.45 -14.07 -6.86
CA SER A 62 -2.04 -15.41 -6.83
C SER A 62 -1.03 -16.51 -6.50
N ASN A 63 0.26 -16.26 -6.68
CA ASN A 63 1.36 -17.20 -6.47
C ASN A 63 2.28 -16.84 -5.29
N ILE A 64 1.88 -15.91 -4.43
CA ILE A 64 2.68 -15.50 -3.27
C ILE A 64 2.84 -16.65 -2.27
N ALA A 65 4.08 -16.83 -1.84
CA ALA A 65 4.50 -17.82 -0.85
C ALA A 65 5.10 -17.14 0.40
N VAL A 66 5.29 -17.94 1.46
CA VAL A 66 5.91 -17.46 2.73
C VAL A 66 7.28 -16.80 2.51
N GLY A 67 8.05 -17.30 1.54
CA GLY A 67 9.33 -16.70 1.16
C GLY A 67 9.22 -15.25 0.67
N ASP A 68 8.10 -14.89 0.07
CA ASP A 68 7.86 -13.52 -0.43
C ASP A 68 7.46 -12.58 0.71
N TRP A 69 6.70 -13.05 1.70
CA TRP A 69 6.46 -12.30 2.95
C TRP A 69 7.78 -11.96 3.65
N ASN A 70 8.70 -12.95 3.74
CA ASN A 70 10.03 -12.74 4.30
C ASN A 70 10.84 -11.68 3.52
N LYS A 71 10.72 -11.64 2.17
CA LYS A 71 11.40 -10.62 1.36
C LYS A 71 10.85 -9.23 1.65
N ILE A 72 9.51 -9.07 1.71
CA ILE A 72 8.87 -7.79 2.05
C ILE A 72 9.31 -7.34 3.44
N GLY A 73 9.23 -8.24 4.44
CA GLY A 73 9.65 -7.95 5.81
C GLY A 73 11.11 -7.52 5.92
N ARG A 74 12.02 -8.17 5.18
CA ARG A 74 13.45 -7.79 5.14
C ARG A 74 13.69 -6.42 4.55
N VAL A 75 12.97 -6.04 3.49
CA VAL A 75 13.10 -4.68 2.91
C VAL A 75 12.67 -3.64 3.94
N ILE A 76 11.56 -3.88 4.65
CA ILE A 76 11.10 -2.99 5.71
C ILE A 76 12.13 -2.89 6.84
N ASP A 77 12.62 -4.01 7.34
CA ASP A 77 13.61 -4.09 8.42
C ASP A 77 14.92 -3.38 8.06
N GLN A 78 15.48 -3.68 6.90
CA GLN A 78 16.73 -3.08 6.42
C GLN A 78 16.68 -1.56 6.23
N ARG A 79 15.50 -1.02 5.93
CA ARG A 79 15.28 0.40 5.68
C ARG A 79 14.52 1.11 6.80
N TYR A 80 14.29 0.40 7.90
CA TYR A 80 13.41 0.88 8.96
C TYR A 80 13.82 2.26 9.50
N ASP A 81 15.10 2.47 9.72
CA ASP A 81 15.63 3.71 10.29
C ASP A 81 15.74 4.87 9.28
N GLU A 82 15.68 4.56 7.97
CA GLU A 82 15.83 5.56 6.91
C GLU A 82 14.52 6.30 6.56
N PHE A 83 13.36 5.68 6.85
CA PHE A 83 12.04 6.15 6.44
C PHE A 83 11.08 6.32 7.60
N ASP A 84 10.12 7.22 7.45
CA ASP A 84 9.07 7.50 8.44
C ASP A 84 7.86 6.55 8.33
N GLY A 85 7.73 5.88 7.20
CA GLY A 85 6.67 4.92 6.94
C GLY A 85 6.89 4.15 5.64
N PHE A 86 6.09 3.13 5.43
CA PHE A 86 6.19 2.21 4.30
C PHE A 86 4.85 2.07 3.59
N VAL A 87 4.87 2.04 2.26
CA VAL A 87 3.73 1.68 1.43
C VAL A 87 4.09 0.45 0.63
N VAL A 88 3.32 -0.62 0.74
CA VAL A 88 3.53 -1.86 -0.01
C VAL A 88 2.47 -1.96 -1.09
N LEU A 89 2.90 -1.82 -2.35
CA LEU A 89 2.05 -2.00 -3.52
C LEU A 89 2.01 -3.48 -3.88
N HIS A 90 0.81 -4.06 -3.86
CA HIS A 90 0.60 -5.50 -3.89
C HIS A 90 -0.62 -5.85 -4.74
N GLY A 91 -0.61 -7.02 -5.38
CA GLY A 91 -1.79 -7.51 -6.08
C GLY A 91 -2.95 -7.84 -5.13
N THR A 92 -4.17 -7.59 -5.56
CA THR A 92 -5.35 -7.60 -4.67
C THR A 92 -5.76 -9.00 -4.19
N ASP A 93 -5.39 -10.09 -4.89
CA ASP A 93 -5.91 -11.43 -4.58
C ASP A 93 -5.48 -11.95 -3.21
N THR A 94 -4.24 -11.69 -2.82
CA THR A 94 -3.70 -12.15 -1.53
C THR A 94 -3.22 -11.01 -0.63
N MET A 95 -3.53 -9.76 -0.96
CA MET A 95 -3.09 -8.59 -0.18
C MET A 95 -3.47 -8.70 1.30
N ALA A 96 -4.71 -9.10 1.60
CA ALA A 96 -5.17 -9.26 2.97
C ALA A 96 -4.42 -10.35 3.73
N TYR A 97 -4.03 -11.45 3.06
CA TYR A 97 -3.22 -12.51 3.66
C TYR A 97 -1.80 -12.04 3.95
N THR A 98 -1.17 -11.33 3.00
CA THR A 98 0.17 -10.76 3.19
C THR A 98 0.16 -9.71 4.30
N ALA A 99 -0.80 -8.79 4.32
CA ALA A 99 -0.96 -7.80 5.37
C ALA A 99 -1.17 -8.46 6.75
N SER A 100 -1.96 -9.52 6.80
CA SER A 100 -2.15 -10.30 8.03
C SER A 100 -0.86 -10.96 8.49
N ALA A 101 -0.12 -11.62 7.62
CA ALA A 101 1.15 -12.26 7.94
C ALA A 101 2.17 -11.23 8.48
N LEU A 102 2.35 -10.12 7.76
CA LEU A 102 3.28 -9.06 8.17
C LEU A 102 2.87 -8.40 9.51
N SER A 103 1.57 -8.37 9.83
CA SER A 103 1.09 -7.88 11.14
C SER A 103 1.62 -8.69 12.34
N PHE A 104 1.95 -9.97 12.12
CA PHE A 104 2.53 -10.83 13.15
C PHE A 104 4.05 -10.98 13.03
N MET A 105 4.62 -10.71 11.86
CA MET A 105 6.06 -10.81 11.60
C MET A 105 6.81 -9.54 12.04
N LEU A 106 6.19 -8.38 11.92
CA LEU A 106 6.79 -7.08 12.25
C LEU A 106 6.40 -6.69 13.68
N GLU A 107 7.22 -7.08 14.64
CA GLU A 107 7.00 -6.77 16.05
C GLU A 107 7.41 -5.33 16.39
N ASN A 108 6.74 -4.74 17.38
CA ASN A 108 7.05 -3.42 17.93
C ASN A 108 7.10 -2.28 16.91
N LEU A 109 6.23 -2.31 15.91
CA LEU A 109 6.13 -1.24 14.92
C LEU A 109 5.81 0.10 15.59
N ASN A 110 6.63 1.12 15.31
CA ASN A 110 6.38 2.52 15.65
C ASN A 110 6.20 3.41 14.42
N LYS A 111 6.06 2.79 13.24
CA LYS A 111 5.85 3.44 11.94
C LYS A 111 4.75 2.71 11.18
N PRO A 112 4.00 3.43 10.32
CA PRO A 112 2.98 2.79 9.48
C PRO A 112 3.60 1.87 8.43
N VAL A 113 2.95 0.72 8.18
CA VAL A 113 3.18 -0.12 7.00
C VAL A 113 1.83 -0.28 6.31
N VAL A 114 1.63 0.44 5.22
CA VAL A 114 0.33 0.55 4.53
C VAL A 114 0.34 -0.27 3.26
N PHE A 115 -0.43 -1.35 3.21
CA PHE A 115 -0.68 -2.11 1.99
C PHE A 115 -1.73 -1.42 1.13
N THR A 116 -1.50 -1.38 -0.17
CA THR A 116 -2.48 -0.91 -1.16
C THR A 116 -2.19 -1.49 -2.55
N GLY A 117 -3.05 -1.16 -3.51
CA GLY A 117 -2.98 -1.59 -4.90
C GLY A 117 -4.12 -0.99 -5.69
N SER A 118 -4.51 -1.62 -6.78
CA SER A 118 -5.71 -1.22 -7.53
C SER A 118 -6.41 -2.40 -8.18
N GLN A 119 -7.70 -2.22 -8.48
CA GLN A 119 -8.46 -3.13 -9.32
C GLN A 119 -8.21 -2.85 -10.81
N ILE A 120 -7.94 -1.58 -11.16
CA ILE A 120 -7.70 -1.14 -12.53
C ILE A 120 -6.27 -0.62 -12.63
N PRO A 121 -5.49 -1.04 -13.66
CA PRO A 121 -4.13 -0.54 -13.88
C PRO A 121 -4.04 0.99 -13.85
N LEU A 122 -2.98 1.54 -13.25
CA LEU A 122 -2.82 2.99 -13.09
C LEU A 122 -2.80 3.75 -14.43
N CYS A 123 -2.35 3.10 -15.50
CA CYS A 123 -2.34 3.66 -16.85
C CYS A 123 -3.71 3.70 -17.55
N MET A 124 -4.74 3.09 -16.96
CA MET A 124 -6.09 3.04 -17.57
C MET A 124 -6.99 4.17 -17.08
N LEU A 125 -7.98 4.50 -17.93
CA LEU A 125 -9.08 5.38 -17.52
C LEU A 125 -9.87 4.78 -16.36
N ARG A 126 -10.32 5.63 -15.43
CA ARG A 126 -11.06 5.24 -14.23
C ARG A 126 -10.26 4.38 -13.23
N SER A 127 -8.93 4.40 -13.31
CA SER A 127 -8.12 3.70 -12.32
C SER A 127 -8.41 4.21 -10.91
N ASP A 128 -8.64 3.27 -9.99
CA ASP A 128 -8.68 3.51 -8.55
C ASP A 128 -7.28 3.64 -7.93
N GLY A 129 -6.24 3.33 -8.72
CA GLY A 129 -4.86 3.30 -8.25
C GLY A 129 -4.32 4.66 -7.84
N LEU A 130 -4.76 5.76 -8.48
CA LEU A 130 -4.33 7.10 -8.12
C LEU A 130 -4.75 7.46 -6.68
N ASP A 131 -6.03 7.33 -6.39
CA ASP A 131 -6.56 7.64 -5.06
C ASP A 131 -5.98 6.71 -4.00
N ASN A 132 -5.86 5.43 -4.32
CA ASN A 132 -5.31 4.44 -3.40
C ASN A 132 -3.85 4.73 -3.03
N ILE A 133 -2.97 5.02 -4.01
CA ILE A 133 -1.56 5.24 -3.73
C ILE A 133 -1.30 6.59 -3.04
N VAL A 134 -1.97 7.66 -3.49
CA VAL A 134 -1.81 9.00 -2.88
C VAL A 134 -2.22 8.98 -1.42
N ASN A 135 -3.41 8.46 -1.11
CA ASN A 135 -3.87 8.37 0.27
C ASN A 135 -3.02 7.41 1.12
N ALA A 136 -2.57 6.27 0.59
CA ALA A 136 -1.68 5.37 1.32
C ALA A 136 -0.36 6.05 1.71
N ILE A 137 0.24 6.85 0.82
CA ILE A 137 1.46 7.62 1.10
C ILE A 137 1.20 8.70 2.17
N LEU A 138 0.10 9.44 2.06
CA LEU A 138 -0.27 10.46 3.05
C LEU A 138 -0.55 9.84 4.43
N ILE A 139 -1.20 8.69 4.49
CA ILE A 139 -1.41 7.93 5.72
C ILE A 139 -0.08 7.47 6.32
N ALA A 140 0.81 6.91 5.48
CA ALA A 140 2.14 6.49 5.92
C ALA A 140 2.97 7.66 6.47
N ALA A 141 2.85 8.85 5.89
CA ALA A 141 3.53 10.05 6.34
C ALA A 141 2.92 10.69 7.58
N SER A 142 1.66 10.38 7.89
CA SER A 142 0.94 11.02 9.00
C SER A 142 1.54 10.73 10.38
N GLY A 143 2.22 9.59 10.54
CA GLY A 143 2.72 9.10 11.83
C GLY A 143 1.61 8.79 12.84
N ARG A 144 0.36 8.63 12.40
CA ARG A 144 -0.80 8.39 13.27
C ARG A 144 -1.10 6.92 13.49
N VAL A 145 -0.60 6.05 12.62
CA VAL A 145 -0.81 4.60 12.65
C VAL A 145 0.53 3.92 12.90
N HIS A 146 0.58 2.96 13.84
CA HIS A 146 1.80 2.25 14.23
C HIS A 146 1.60 0.74 14.09
N GLU A 147 1.00 0.35 12.98
CA GLU A 147 0.68 -1.05 12.70
C GLU A 147 0.70 -1.33 11.20
N VAL A 148 0.69 -2.59 10.83
CA VAL A 148 0.41 -3.00 9.45
C VAL A 148 -1.06 -2.79 9.18
N CYS A 149 -1.37 -2.04 8.12
CA CYS A 149 -2.73 -1.74 7.71
C CYS A 149 -2.89 -1.89 6.20
N LEU A 150 -4.14 -1.92 5.74
CA LEU A 150 -4.52 -2.01 4.34
C LEU A 150 -5.43 -0.83 4.02
N TYR A 151 -5.02 -0.01 3.07
CA TYR A 151 -5.84 1.09 2.55
C TYR A 151 -6.39 0.75 1.17
N PHE A 152 -7.70 0.83 1.01
CA PHE A 152 -8.35 0.58 -0.27
C PHE A 152 -9.74 1.20 -0.31
N GLY A 153 -10.09 1.85 -1.44
CA GLY A 153 -11.45 2.35 -1.66
C GLY A 153 -11.96 3.30 -0.57
N GLY A 154 -11.11 4.19 -0.07
CA GLY A 154 -11.49 5.18 0.94
C GLY A 154 -11.42 4.69 2.40
N ARG A 155 -11.00 3.45 2.66
CA ARG A 155 -10.99 2.85 4.00
C ARG A 155 -9.61 2.38 4.40
N LEU A 156 -9.20 2.70 5.64
CA LEU A 156 -8.00 2.15 6.26
C LEU A 156 -8.41 1.04 7.22
N LEU A 157 -7.95 -0.16 6.93
CA LEU A 157 -8.29 -1.39 7.65
C LEU A 157 -7.06 -1.89 8.41
N ARG A 158 -7.27 -2.52 9.58
CA ARG A 158 -6.18 -3.25 10.26
C ARG A 158 -5.76 -4.45 9.42
N GLY A 159 -4.46 -4.63 9.20
CA GLY A 159 -3.93 -5.64 8.29
C GLY A 159 -4.42 -7.06 8.58
N ASN A 160 -4.39 -7.47 9.85
CA ASN A 160 -4.84 -8.81 10.26
C ASN A 160 -6.37 -8.94 10.49
N ARG A 161 -7.14 -7.91 10.10
CA ARG A 161 -8.61 -7.93 10.18
C ARG A 161 -9.27 -7.66 8.83
N SER A 162 -8.48 -7.36 7.81
CA SER A 162 -8.95 -7.09 6.46
C SER A 162 -9.24 -8.38 5.69
N THR A 163 -10.18 -8.30 4.77
CA THR A 163 -10.48 -9.37 3.82
C THR A 163 -10.97 -8.80 2.49
N LYS A 164 -10.70 -9.51 1.37
CA LYS A 164 -11.23 -9.15 0.06
C LYS A 164 -12.68 -9.59 -0.02
N MET A 165 -13.60 -8.64 -0.15
CA MET A 165 -15.05 -8.86 -0.21
C MET A 165 -15.56 -8.99 -1.64
N SER A 166 -14.87 -8.38 -2.61
CA SER A 166 -15.30 -8.37 -4.01
C SER A 166 -14.11 -8.43 -4.96
N ALA A 167 -14.31 -9.14 -6.07
CA ALA A 167 -13.37 -9.14 -7.20
C ALA A 167 -13.64 -8.01 -8.20
N ASP A 168 -14.85 -7.44 -8.21
CA ASP A 168 -15.32 -6.54 -9.25
C ASP A 168 -15.51 -5.09 -8.78
N LEU A 169 -15.72 -4.88 -7.46
CA LEU A 169 -15.95 -3.54 -6.92
C LEU A 169 -14.63 -2.82 -6.65
N LEU A 170 -14.63 -1.49 -6.76
CA LEU A 170 -13.48 -0.67 -6.38
C LEU A 170 -13.31 -0.61 -4.85
N GLU A 171 -14.39 -0.73 -4.08
CA GLU A 171 -14.35 -0.96 -2.63
C GLU A 171 -14.17 -2.46 -2.33
N ALA A 172 -13.04 -3.01 -2.78
CA ALA A 172 -12.82 -4.46 -2.81
C ALA A 172 -12.54 -5.09 -1.43
N PHE A 173 -12.17 -4.30 -0.43
CA PHE A 173 -11.76 -4.79 0.90
C PHE A 173 -12.61 -4.20 2.01
N ASP A 174 -12.79 -5.00 3.08
CA ASP A 174 -13.43 -4.55 4.32
C ASP A 174 -12.86 -5.32 5.53
N SER A 175 -13.24 -4.89 6.73
CA SER A 175 -12.97 -5.57 8.00
C SER A 175 -14.27 -5.85 8.76
N PRO A 176 -15.03 -6.89 8.38
CA PRO A 176 -16.39 -7.14 8.89
C PRO A 176 -16.48 -7.34 10.42
N ASN A 177 -15.36 -7.74 11.03
CA ASN A 177 -15.28 -8.07 12.46
C ASN A 177 -14.42 -7.10 13.26
N ALA A 178 -14.06 -5.96 12.69
CA ALA A 178 -13.27 -4.92 13.37
C ALA A 178 -13.60 -3.54 12.79
N PRO A 179 -13.58 -2.49 13.61
CA PRO A 179 -13.78 -1.13 13.11
C PRO A 179 -12.64 -0.72 12.18
N HIS A 180 -12.94 0.16 11.24
CA HIS A 180 -11.94 0.79 10.39
C HIS A 180 -10.97 1.64 11.26
N LEU A 181 -9.74 1.78 10.82
CA LEU A 181 -8.73 2.64 11.47
C LEU A 181 -8.91 4.10 11.04
N ALA A 182 -9.28 4.31 9.79
CA ALA A 182 -9.61 5.62 9.25
C ALA A 182 -10.52 5.51 8.02
N GLU A 183 -11.16 6.62 7.68
CA GLU A 183 -11.91 6.80 6.44
C GLU A 183 -11.49 8.10 5.76
N THR A 184 -11.41 8.09 4.43
CA THR A 184 -11.06 9.26 3.64
C THR A 184 -12.32 9.92 3.06
N GLY A 185 -12.48 11.19 3.38
CA GLY A 185 -13.45 12.08 2.80
C GLY A 185 -12.74 13.34 2.30
N ILE A 186 -13.21 14.53 2.69
CA ILE A 186 -12.46 15.79 2.48
C ILE A 186 -11.14 15.73 3.25
N ASP A 187 -11.18 15.17 4.45
CA ASP A 187 -10.03 14.92 5.31
C ASP A 187 -9.92 13.41 5.61
N ILE A 188 -8.74 12.95 6.02
CA ILE A 188 -8.54 11.60 6.55
C ILE A 188 -8.95 11.59 8.02
N GLN A 189 -10.07 10.96 8.32
CA GLN A 189 -10.61 10.85 9.67
C GLN A 189 -10.13 9.55 10.34
N TYR A 190 -9.24 9.67 11.33
CA TYR A 190 -8.74 8.54 12.11
C TYR A 190 -9.64 8.26 13.31
N HIS A 191 -9.91 6.98 13.54
CA HIS A 191 -10.72 6.52 14.69
C HIS A 191 -9.83 6.19 15.90
N ASP A 192 -10.43 6.18 17.11
CA ASP A 192 -9.70 5.91 18.37
C ASP A 192 -9.21 4.45 18.53
N THR A 193 -9.46 3.63 17.52
CA THR A 193 -9.05 2.21 17.46
C THR A 193 -7.61 2.00 17.01
N VAL A 194 -6.92 3.08 16.59
CA VAL A 194 -5.51 3.02 16.17
C VAL A 194 -4.63 2.63 17.37
N ILE A 195 -3.78 1.62 17.19
CA ILE A 195 -2.80 1.23 18.20
C ILE A 195 -1.74 2.32 18.32
N ARG A 196 -1.51 2.79 19.54
CA ARG A 196 -0.43 3.73 19.84
C ARG A 196 0.80 2.95 20.33
N PRO A 197 2.01 3.38 19.99
CA PRO A 197 3.21 2.76 20.54
C PRO A 197 3.21 2.90 22.06
N LYS A 198 3.73 1.89 22.72
CA LYS A 198 3.91 1.89 24.18
C LYS A 198 5.10 2.74 24.59
#